data_44fd1cff223a64af3b57408acc4da410
#
_entry.id   44fd1cff223a64af3b57408acc4da410
#
_cell.length_a   1.000
_cell.length_b   1.000
_cell.length_c   1.000
_cell.angle_alpha   90.00
_cell.angle_beta   90.00
_cell.angle_gamma   90.00
#
_symmetry.space_group_name_H-M   'P 1'
#
loop_
_entity.id
_entity.type
_entity.pdbx_description
1 polymer ?
#
loop_
_entity_poly.entity_id
_entity_poly.type
_entity_poly.pdbx_seq_one_letter_code
_entity_poly.pdbx_strand_id
1 'polypeptide(L)'
;MPGQPTNSRLSEGDFNYESRDVGYTTHRRPDPRIAAQIHASLGEARSVLNVGAGAGSYEPTDRYVVAVEPSASMRSKRPRHLSPAVVGFAESLPFDDGAFDAAMLILTVHQWPDQAAGLREVRRVTRGPIVVLTFDWRAADRFWLAEYSPEHVKVDSSRFPEIDSLAQWLGGHARVEEVPIPLDCTDGVAEAYYGRPERMLDPAVRAAQSVWGFVEPAAISRFTERLGADLASGAWDRRFGHLRTQPEFRGAMRLVIADR
;
A
#
# COMPACT_ATOMS: atom_id res chain seq x y z
N MET A 1 42.27 18.59 -6.83
CA MET A 1 40.84 18.62 -6.51
C MET A 1 40.35 17.19 -6.48
N PRO A 2 40.12 16.55 -5.33
CA PRO A 2 39.52 15.20 -5.28
C PRO A 2 38.03 15.30 -5.59
N GLY A 3 37.56 14.43 -6.50
CA GLY A 3 36.17 14.35 -6.92
C GLY A 3 35.24 14.04 -5.75
N GLN A 4 34.11 14.74 -5.70
CA GLN A 4 33.00 14.41 -4.80
C GLN A 4 32.49 13.02 -5.14
N PRO A 5 32.20 12.16 -4.15
CA PRO A 5 31.52 10.89 -4.41
C PRO A 5 30.10 11.19 -4.90
N THR A 6 29.80 10.73 -6.10
CA THR A 6 28.44 10.73 -6.65
C THR A 6 27.56 9.84 -5.74
N ASN A 7 26.66 10.48 -5.03
CA ASN A 7 25.71 9.84 -4.11
C ASN A 7 24.59 9.16 -4.93
N SER A 8 24.90 8.04 -5.62
CA SER A 8 24.01 7.32 -6.52
C SER A 8 23.33 6.08 -5.88
N ARG A 9 23.14 6.05 -4.54
CA ARG A 9 22.66 4.86 -3.84
C ARG A 9 21.42 5.03 -2.96
N LEU A 10 20.70 6.12 -3.08
CA LEU A 10 19.40 6.24 -2.42
C LEU A 10 18.32 6.21 -3.50
N SER A 11 17.91 5.01 -3.92
CA SER A 11 16.75 4.85 -4.80
C SER A 11 15.48 5.18 -4.01
N GLU A 12 14.59 5.97 -4.62
CA GLU A 12 13.30 6.40 -4.06
C GLU A 12 12.28 5.25 -3.91
N GLY A 13 12.75 4.03 -3.59
CA GLY A 13 11.98 2.80 -3.58
C GLY A 13 12.07 2.03 -4.89
N ASP A 14 11.38 0.89 -4.98
CA ASP A 14 11.40 -0.01 -6.13
C ASP A 14 10.58 0.50 -7.33
N PHE A 15 9.65 1.45 -7.11
CA PHE A 15 8.80 2.06 -8.14
C PHE A 15 9.08 3.56 -8.28
N ASN A 16 9.42 3.98 -9.50
CA ASN A 16 9.73 5.39 -9.80
C ASN A 16 8.45 6.21 -10.04
N TYR A 17 7.96 6.88 -9.01
CA TYR A 17 6.82 7.78 -9.08
C TYR A 17 7.10 9.10 -9.82
N GLU A 18 8.37 9.50 -9.99
CA GLU A 18 8.76 10.73 -10.70
C GLU A 18 8.45 10.63 -12.20
N SER A 19 8.52 9.43 -12.78
CA SER A 19 8.33 9.20 -14.22
C SER A 19 6.90 8.83 -14.62
N ARG A 20 6.00 8.58 -13.66
CA ARG A 20 4.65 8.07 -13.93
C ARG A 20 3.57 8.83 -13.15
N ASP A 21 3.31 10.05 -13.57
CA ASP A 21 2.22 10.87 -13.02
C ASP A 21 0.94 10.70 -13.87
N VAL A 22 0.22 9.60 -13.68
CA VAL A 22 -1.04 9.38 -14.39
C VAL A 22 -2.17 9.19 -13.38
N GLY A 23 -2.74 10.32 -12.91
CA GLY A 23 -4.02 10.29 -12.19
C GLY A 23 -4.04 9.47 -10.89
N TYR A 24 -2.87 9.29 -10.24
CA TYR A 24 -2.76 8.49 -9.01
C TYR A 24 -3.81 8.89 -7.97
N THR A 25 -3.92 10.18 -7.65
CA THR A 25 -4.87 10.68 -6.64
C THR A 25 -6.33 10.60 -7.07
N THR A 26 -6.61 10.41 -8.35
CA THR A 26 -7.98 10.23 -8.84
C THR A 26 -8.53 8.84 -8.49
N HIS A 27 -7.67 7.81 -8.54
CA HIS A 27 -8.05 6.43 -8.30
C HIS A 27 -7.69 5.95 -6.89
N ARG A 28 -6.66 6.53 -6.26
CA ARG A 28 -6.20 6.17 -4.92
C ARG A 28 -6.72 7.18 -3.90
N ARG A 29 -7.96 6.99 -3.45
CA ARG A 29 -8.64 7.85 -2.48
C ARG A 29 -8.96 7.04 -1.23
N PRO A 30 -8.52 7.48 -0.03
CA PRO A 30 -8.80 6.75 1.21
C PRO A 30 -10.27 6.39 1.36
N ASP A 31 -10.57 5.12 1.65
CA ASP A 31 -11.92 4.69 2.01
C ASP A 31 -12.15 4.96 3.50
N PRO A 32 -13.24 5.65 3.89
CA PRO A 32 -13.46 6.04 5.28
C PRO A 32 -13.62 4.85 6.23
N ARG A 33 -14.07 3.69 5.74
CA ARG A 33 -14.24 2.46 6.56
C ARG A 33 -12.88 1.82 6.85
N ILE A 34 -11.97 1.80 5.88
CA ILE A 34 -10.58 1.36 6.07
C ILE A 34 -9.85 2.36 6.97
N ALA A 35 -10.04 3.68 6.74
CA ALA A 35 -9.48 4.72 7.60
C ALA A 35 -9.90 4.54 9.07
N ALA A 36 -11.17 4.24 9.32
CA ALA A 36 -11.68 4.03 10.69
C ALA A 36 -10.97 2.86 11.39
N GLN A 37 -10.72 1.74 10.68
CA GLN A 37 -10.01 0.60 11.25
C GLN A 37 -8.54 0.94 11.55
N ILE A 38 -7.86 1.64 10.64
CA ILE A 38 -6.49 2.12 10.84
C ILE A 38 -6.43 3.05 12.06
N HIS A 39 -7.30 4.06 12.11
CA HIS A 39 -7.31 5.05 13.18
C HIS A 39 -7.65 4.44 14.55
N ALA A 40 -8.58 3.48 14.60
CA ALA A 40 -8.88 2.74 15.83
C ALA A 40 -7.65 1.98 16.35
N SER A 41 -6.83 1.43 15.44
CA SER A 41 -5.62 0.68 15.80
C SER A 41 -4.46 1.56 16.29
N LEU A 42 -4.49 2.88 16.02
CA LEU A 42 -3.55 3.83 16.59
C LEU A 42 -3.87 4.16 18.08
N GLY A 43 -5.04 3.76 18.59
CA GLY A 43 -5.45 3.98 19.97
C GLY A 43 -5.48 5.47 20.35
N GLU A 44 -5.07 5.76 21.57
CA GLU A 44 -5.04 7.11 22.16
C GLU A 44 -3.79 7.94 21.80
N ALA A 45 -3.04 7.51 20.77
CA ALA A 45 -1.83 8.20 20.34
C ALA A 45 -2.13 9.66 19.96
N ARG A 46 -1.36 10.60 20.51
CA ARG A 46 -1.48 12.03 20.21
C ARG A 46 -0.53 12.45 19.09
N SER A 47 0.61 11.77 18.97
CA SER A 47 1.60 11.98 17.92
C SER A 47 1.77 10.69 17.11
N VAL A 48 1.64 10.81 15.78
CA VAL A 48 1.73 9.67 14.84
C VAL A 48 2.79 9.98 13.80
N LEU A 49 3.70 9.03 13.59
CA LEU A 49 4.64 9.05 12.49
C LEU A 49 4.06 8.28 11.29
N ASN A 50 3.95 8.91 10.13
CA ASN A 50 3.60 8.24 8.87
C ASN A 50 4.86 8.10 8.00
N VAL A 51 5.38 6.88 7.82
CA VAL A 51 6.60 6.60 7.05
C VAL A 51 6.26 6.02 5.69
N GLY A 52 6.86 6.59 4.63
CA GLY A 52 6.45 6.34 3.25
C GLY A 52 5.07 6.93 3.00
N ALA A 53 4.89 8.16 3.47
CA ALA A 53 3.59 8.81 3.59
C ALA A 53 2.90 9.10 2.25
N GLY A 54 3.66 9.09 1.15
CA GLY A 54 3.13 9.38 -0.17
C GLY A 54 2.39 10.72 -0.22
N ALA A 55 1.22 10.71 -0.83
CA ALA A 55 0.31 11.86 -0.88
C ALA A 55 -0.48 12.09 0.43
N GLY A 56 -0.25 11.31 1.49
CA GLY A 56 -0.91 11.47 2.79
C GLY A 56 -2.19 10.66 2.95
N SER A 57 -2.33 9.54 2.23
CA SER A 57 -3.48 8.67 2.35
C SER A 57 -3.65 8.14 3.77
N TYR A 58 -4.89 8.16 4.27
CA TYR A 58 -5.27 7.66 5.59
C TYR A 58 -4.69 8.40 6.80
N GLU A 59 -4.01 9.54 6.64
CA GLU A 59 -3.55 10.35 7.78
C GLU A 59 -4.74 10.83 8.63
N PRO A 60 -4.73 10.61 9.96
CA PRO A 60 -5.75 11.15 10.83
C PRO A 60 -5.65 12.67 10.92
N THR A 61 -6.78 13.36 11.02
CA THR A 61 -6.87 14.83 11.11
C THR A 61 -7.12 15.33 12.53
N ASP A 62 -7.32 14.43 13.49
CA ASP A 62 -7.66 14.69 14.88
C ASP A 62 -6.44 14.64 15.82
N ARG A 63 -5.24 14.41 15.28
CA ARG A 63 -4.00 14.28 16.07
C ARG A 63 -2.79 14.81 15.30
N TYR A 64 -1.68 15.00 15.99
CA TYR A 64 -0.45 15.49 15.38
C TYR A 64 0.20 14.39 14.51
N VAL A 65 0.39 14.68 13.23
CA VAL A 65 1.03 13.75 12.29
C VAL A 65 2.32 14.35 11.76
N VAL A 66 3.41 13.58 11.83
CA VAL A 66 4.65 13.84 11.11
C VAL A 66 4.76 12.82 9.98
N ALA A 67 4.93 13.29 8.76
CA ALA A 67 5.07 12.46 7.58
C ALA A 67 6.53 12.43 7.11
N VAL A 68 7.01 11.25 6.69
CA VAL A 68 8.31 11.04 6.04
C VAL A 68 8.08 10.45 4.67
N GLU A 69 8.62 11.09 3.62
CA GLU A 69 8.43 10.65 2.23
C GLU A 69 9.64 11.06 1.36
N PRO A 70 10.37 10.11 0.76
CA PRO A 70 11.54 10.43 -0.07
C PRO A 70 11.17 11.03 -1.44
N SER A 71 10.05 10.63 -2.08
CA SER A 71 9.66 11.07 -3.41
C SER A 71 9.17 12.52 -3.44
N ALA A 72 9.81 13.37 -4.23
CA ALA A 72 9.38 14.75 -4.42
C ALA A 72 8.03 14.84 -5.13
N SER A 73 7.78 13.97 -6.12
CA SER A 73 6.50 13.86 -6.81
C SER A 73 5.37 13.52 -5.84
N MET A 74 5.56 12.55 -4.95
CA MET A 74 4.55 12.18 -3.97
C MET A 74 4.32 13.30 -2.93
N ARG A 75 5.38 13.95 -2.45
CA ARG A 75 5.23 15.12 -1.55
C ARG A 75 4.44 16.25 -2.19
N SER A 76 4.64 16.52 -3.49
CA SER A 76 3.93 17.58 -4.22
C SER A 76 2.42 17.33 -4.36
N LYS A 77 1.99 16.07 -4.27
CA LYS A 77 0.58 15.65 -4.35
C LYS A 77 -0.15 15.74 -3.01
N ARG A 78 0.55 16.04 -1.92
CA ARG A 78 -0.06 16.15 -0.59
C ARG A 78 -1.06 17.31 -0.55
N PRO A 79 -2.27 17.07 -0.05
CA PRO A 79 -3.27 18.12 0.16
C PRO A 79 -2.75 19.22 1.11
N ARG A 80 -3.10 20.47 0.85
CA ARG A 80 -2.64 21.63 1.65
C ARG A 80 -3.05 21.61 3.12
N HIS A 81 -4.08 20.84 3.47
CA HIS A 81 -4.53 20.71 4.86
C HIS A 81 -3.68 19.72 5.68
N LEU A 82 -2.88 18.88 5.01
CA LEU A 82 -1.93 17.99 5.68
C LEU A 82 -0.58 18.67 5.89
N SER A 83 0.12 18.30 6.95
CA SER A 83 1.49 18.77 7.20
C SER A 83 2.42 18.39 6.05
N PRO A 84 3.36 19.24 5.66
CA PRO A 84 4.40 18.87 4.70
C PRO A 84 5.19 17.67 5.20
N ALA A 85 5.55 16.76 4.28
CA ALA A 85 6.37 15.62 4.64
C ALA A 85 7.85 16.00 4.70
N VAL A 86 8.54 15.47 5.72
CA VAL A 86 10.01 15.51 5.85
C VAL A 86 10.61 14.59 4.78
N VAL A 87 11.67 15.04 4.12
CA VAL A 87 12.45 14.21 3.20
C VAL A 87 13.27 13.23 4.01
N GLY A 88 13.05 11.91 3.82
CA GLY A 88 13.78 10.90 4.55
C GLY A 88 13.44 9.49 4.06
N PHE A 89 14.27 8.55 4.47
CA PHE A 89 14.11 7.12 4.17
C PHE A 89 13.79 6.37 5.46
N ALA A 90 13.04 5.27 5.33
CA ALA A 90 12.63 4.46 6.47
C ALA A 90 13.81 3.90 7.25
N GLU A 91 14.91 3.57 6.56
CA GLU A 91 16.12 2.96 7.11
C GLU A 91 16.96 3.92 7.97
N SER A 92 16.65 5.23 7.94
CA SER A 92 17.39 6.25 8.72
C SER A 92 16.47 7.42 9.03
N LEU A 93 15.66 7.27 10.07
CA LEU A 93 14.67 8.28 10.47
C LEU A 93 15.35 9.38 11.34
N PRO A 94 15.19 10.67 10.99
CA PRO A 94 15.86 11.78 11.67
C PRO A 94 15.13 12.18 12.97
N PHE A 95 14.82 11.20 13.83
CA PHE A 95 14.10 11.41 15.09
C PHE A 95 14.77 10.62 16.23
N ASP A 96 14.58 11.12 17.43
CA ASP A 96 15.05 10.47 18.66
C ASP A 96 14.26 9.19 18.97
N ASP A 97 14.83 8.33 19.79
CA ASP A 97 14.18 7.10 20.27
C ASP A 97 12.87 7.42 20.98
N GLY A 98 11.80 6.73 20.61
CA GLY A 98 10.49 6.89 21.22
C GLY A 98 9.87 8.29 21.04
N ALA A 99 10.21 9.01 19.98
CA ALA A 99 9.70 10.35 19.71
C ALA A 99 8.17 10.40 19.49
N PHE A 100 7.59 9.30 18.99
CA PHE A 100 6.17 9.24 18.62
C PHE A 100 5.38 8.26 19.48
N ASP A 101 4.08 8.58 19.73
CA ASP A 101 3.17 7.68 20.42
C ASP A 101 2.81 6.46 19.57
N ALA A 102 2.65 6.63 18.26
CA ALA A 102 2.36 5.56 17.31
C ALA A 102 3.01 5.84 15.95
N ALA A 103 3.07 4.79 15.11
CA ALA A 103 3.42 4.93 13.70
C ALA A 103 2.40 4.23 12.81
N MET A 104 2.28 4.71 11.56
CA MET A 104 1.47 4.10 10.51
C MET A 104 2.30 3.92 9.22
N LEU A 105 2.14 2.77 8.58
CA LEU A 105 2.84 2.36 7.36
C LEU A 105 1.78 1.84 6.37
N ILE A 106 1.38 2.68 5.43
CA ILE A 106 0.21 2.41 4.59
C ILE A 106 0.65 1.98 3.19
N LEU A 107 0.63 0.68 2.91
CA LEU A 107 0.98 0.10 1.62
C LEU A 107 2.34 0.62 1.09
N THR A 108 3.34 0.69 1.97
CA THR A 108 4.65 1.30 1.67
C THR A 108 5.83 0.37 1.88
N VAL A 109 5.81 -0.52 2.87
CA VAL A 109 6.97 -1.35 3.30
C VAL A 109 7.55 -2.16 2.14
N HIS A 110 6.71 -2.66 1.23
CA HIS A 110 7.13 -3.42 0.05
C HIS A 110 8.01 -2.63 -0.94
N GLN A 111 8.09 -1.30 -0.78
CA GLN A 111 8.90 -0.43 -1.63
C GLN A 111 10.26 -0.10 -1.01
N TRP A 112 10.51 -0.47 0.25
CA TRP A 112 11.75 -0.12 0.94
C TRP A 112 12.90 -1.03 0.51
N PRO A 113 14.09 -0.48 0.25
CA PRO A 113 15.28 -1.25 -0.09
C PRO A 113 15.69 -2.27 0.97
N ASP A 114 15.64 -1.88 2.25
CA ASP A 114 15.86 -2.77 3.40
C ASP A 114 14.67 -2.68 4.37
N GLN A 115 13.69 -3.54 4.14
CA GLN A 115 12.46 -3.58 4.92
C GLN A 115 12.73 -3.83 6.41
N ALA A 116 13.68 -4.73 6.71
CA ALA A 116 14.02 -5.06 8.09
C ALA A 116 14.69 -3.90 8.83
N ALA A 117 15.60 -3.17 8.16
CA ALA A 117 16.23 -1.99 8.74
C ALA A 117 15.21 -0.87 8.95
N GLY A 118 14.34 -0.63 7.95
CA GLY A 118 13.29 0.38 8.06
C GLY A 118 12.32 0.11 9.20
N LEU A 119 11.86 -1.14 9.37
CA LEU A 119 10.94 -1.50 10.45
C LEU A 119 11.61 -1.41 11.84
N ARG A 120 12.90 -1.73 11.96
CA ARG A 120 13.64 -1.51 13.21
C ARG A 120 13.76 -0.03 13.56
N GLU A 121 14.01 0.84 12.56
CA GLU A 121 14.03 2.30 12.75
C GLU A 121 12.66 2.84 13.16
N VAL A 122 11.59 2.40 12.49
CA VAL A 122 10.22 2.76 12.90
C VAL A 122 9.96 2.35 14.35
N ARG A 123 10.38 1.14 14.75
CA ARG A 123 10.24 0.70 16.16
C ARG A 123 11.10 1.53 17.11
N ARG A 124 12.31 1.90 16.72
CA ARG A 124 13.18 2.75 17.54
C ARG A 124 12.55 4.08 17.91
N VAL A 125 11.96 4.75 16.91
CA VAL A 125 11.38 6.09 17.10
C VAL A 125 9.95 6.08 17.65
N THR A 126 9.31 4.89 17.79
CA THR A 126 7.90 4.74 18.21
C THR A 126 7.82 4.03 19.56
N ARG A 127 7.13 4.65 20.54
CA ARG A 127 6.95 4.09 21.89
C ARG A 127 5.66 3.26 22.07
N GLY A 128 4.74 3.31 21.14
CA GLY A 128 3.45 2.62 21.20
C GLY A 128 3.18 1.77 19.96
N PRO A 129 1.92 1.64 19.53
CA PRO A 129 1.54 0.77 18.43
C PRO A 129 2.12 1.23 17.09
N ILE A 130 2.51 0.24 16.27
CA ILE A 130 2.85 0.42 14.86
C ILE A 130 1.80 -0.31 14.04
N VAL A 131 1.14 0.43 13.15
CA VAL A 131 0.02 -0.04 12.34
C VAL A 131 0.48 -0.13 10.88
N VAL A 132 0.50 -1.34 10.33
CA VAL A 132 0.94 -1.60 8.95
C VAL A 132 -0.24 -2.10 8.12
N LEU A 133 -0.67 -1.33 7.13
CA LEU A 133 -1.59 -1.81 6.08
C LEU A 133 -0.77 -2.47 4.98
N THR A 134 -1.04 -3.73 4.70
CA THR A 134 -0.28 -4.57 3.76
C THR A 134 -1.16 -5.64 3.11
N PHE A 135 -0.57 -6.49 2.26
CA PHE A 135 -1.23 -7.66 1.70
C PHE A 135 -0.53 -8.96 2.14
N ASP A 136 -1.33 -9.97 2.50
CA ASP A 136 -0.89 -11.34 2.71
C ASP A 136 -1.15 -12.15 1.43
N TRP A 137 -0.15 -12.27 0.58
CA TRP A 137 -0.28 -12.92 -0.72
C TRP A 137 -0.51 -14.44 -0.64
N ARG A 138 -0.44 -15.05 0.56
CA ARG A 138 -0.91 -16.44 0.78
C ARG A 138 -2.43 -16.59 0.56
N ALA A 139 -3.17 -15.48 0.60
CA ALA A 139 -4.61 -15.43 0.31
C ALA A 139 -4.94 -14.89 -1.10
N ALA A 140 -3.95 -14.80 -1.99
CA ALA A 140 -4.13 -14.23 -3.34
C ALA A 140 -5.12 -15.04 -4.21
N ASP A 141 -5.23 -16.33 -3.99
CA ASP A 141 -6.14 -17.25 -4.70
C ASP A 141 -7.63 -16.96 -4.43
N ARG A 142 -7.95 -16.20 -3.38
CA ARG A 142 -9.32 -15.74 -3.11
C ARG A 142 -9.83 -14.73 -4.12
N PHE A 143 -8.93 -14.06 -4.83
CA PHE A 143 -9.28 -12.99 -5.76
C PHE A 143 -9.18 -13.46 -7.22
N TRP A 144 -10.26 -13.27 -7.99
CA TRP A 144 -10.33 -13.72 -9.39
C TRP A 144 -9.17 -13.26 -10.27
N LEU A 145 -8.52 -12.13 -9.92
CA LEU A 145 -7.37 -11.61 -10.68
C LEU A 145 -6.21 -12.61 -10.73
N ALA A 146 -6.05 -13.46 -9.71
CA ALA A 146 -4.99 -14.48 -9.70
C ALA A 146 -5.10 -15.47 -10.88
N GLU A 147 -6.31 -15.72 -11.36
CA GLU A 147 -6.52 -16.59 -12.52
C GLU A 147 -6.33 -15.86 -13.86
N TYR A 148 -6.62 -14.56 -13.91
CA TYR A 148 -6.53 -13.75 -15.11
C TYR A 148 -5.15 -13.15 -15.33
N SER A 149 -4.42 -12.85 -14.25
CA SER A 149 -3.09 -12.27 -14.28
C SER A 149 -2.20 -12.87 -13.19
N PRO A 150 -1.76 -14.14 -13.33
CA PRO A 150 -0.85 -14.75 -12.37
C PRO A 150 0.49 -14.00 -12.28
N GLU A 151 0.90 -13.31 -13.34
CA GLU A 151 2.08 -12.45 -13.34
C GLU A 151 1.97 -11.29 -12.35
N HIS A 152 0.78 -10.68 -12.23
CA HIS A 152 0.50 -9.66 -11.22
C HIS A 152 0.74 -10.20 -9.81
N VAL A 153 0.15 -11.36 -9.49
CA VAL A 153 0.31 -11.99 -8.17
C VAL A 153 1.77 -12.36 -7.90
N LYS A 154 2.47 -12.90 -8.91
CA LYS A 154 3.89 -13.24 -8.79
C LYS A 154 4.76 -12.02 -8.49
N VAL A 155 4.52 -10.90 -9.16
CA VAL A 155 5.24 -9.65 -8.92
C VAL A 155 5.01 -9.16 -7.50
N ASP A 156 3.76 -8.98 -7.10
CA ASP A 156 3.46 -8.44 -5.77
C ASP A 156 3.90 -9.39 -4.64
N SER A 157 3.70 -10.70 -4.79
CA SER A 157 4.16 -11.68 -3.78
C SER A 157 5.67 -11.67 -3.58
N SER A 158 6.46 -11.23 -4.57
CA SER A 158 7.91 -11.10 -4.42
C SER A 158 8.34 -9.79 -3.75
N ARG A 159 7.47 -8.78 -3.69
CA ARG A 159 7.75 -7.44 -3.15
C ARG A 159 7.27 -7.28 -1.71
N PHE A 160 6.08 -7.80 -1.42
CA PHE A 160 5.50 -7.70 -0.08
C PHE A 160 6.17 -8.67 0.89
N PRO A 161 6.55 -8.22 2.09
CA PRO A 161 7.10 -9.11 3.10
C PRO A 161 6.05 -10.08 3.62
N GLU A 162 6.49 -11.27 4.03
CA GLU A 162 5.66 -12.20 4.78
C GLU A 162 5.16 -11.56 6.07
N ILE A 163 3.91 -11.83 6.46
CA ILE A 163 3.31 -11.27 7.69
C ILE A 163 4.14 -11.63 8.93
N ASP A 164 4.65 -12.86 9.01
CA ASP A 164 5.46 -13.32 10.13
C ASP A 164 6.79 -12.56 10.22
N SER A 165 7.38 -12.20 9.07
CA SER A 165 8.59 -11.36 9.03
C SER A 165 8.31 -9.94 9.53
N LEU A 166 7.18 -9.34 9.15
CA LEU A 166 6.77 -8.04 9.68
C LEU A 166 6.66 -8.08 11.21
N ALA A 167 5.96 -9.07 11.76
CA ALA A 167 5.80 -9.25 13.19
C ALA A 167 7.16 -9.38 13.90
N GLN A 168 8.06 -10.19 13.35
CA GLN A 168 9.40 -10.39 13.90
C GLN A 168 10.22 -9.08 13.90
N TRP A 169 10.24 -8.34 12.80
CA TRP A 169 11.02 -7.10 12.69
C TRP A 169 10.47 -5.97 13.56
N LEU A 170 9.18 -6.02 13.90
CA LEU A 170 8.50 -5.08 14.79
C LEU A 170 8.54 -5.45 16.28
N GLY A 171 9.27 -6.51 16.66
CA GLY A 171 9.44 -6.90 18.05
C GLY A 171 8.83 -8.25 18.44
N GLY A 172 8.35 -9.03 17.47
CA GLY A 172 7.93 -10.42 17.64
C GLY A 172 6.47 -10.66 18.00
N HIS A 173 5.75 -9.64 18.45
CA HIS A 173 4.33 -9.75 18.79
C HIS A 173 3.50 -8.78 17.96
N ALA A 174 2.63 -9.33 17.11
CA ALA A 174 1.71 -8.53 16.33
C ALA A 174 0.35 -9.26 16.23
N ARG A 175 -0.72 -8.47 16.32
CA ARG A 175 -2.06 -8.95 15.98
C ARG A 175 -2.28 -8.65 14.49
N VAL A 176 -2.89 -9.59 13.79
CA VAL A 176 -3.18 -9.49 12.36
C VAL A 176 -4.69 -9.51 12.16
N GLU A 177 -5.21 -8.50 11.51
CA GLU A 177 -6.63 -8.37 11.24
C GLU A 177 -6.89 -8.37 9.73
N GLU A 178 -7.96 -9.04 9.30
CA GLU A 178 -8.45 -8.88 7.93
C GLU A 178 -9.04 -7.48 7.76
N VAL A 179 -8.79 -6.88 6.61
CA VAL A 179 -9.40 -5.59 6.24
C VAL A 179 -10.48 -5.87 5.19
N PRO A 180 -11.76 -5.80 5.57
CA PRO A 180 -12.85 -5.95 4.61
C PRO A 180 -12.85 -4.79 3.61
N ILE A 181 -12.92 -5.13 2.33
CA ILE A 181 -12.97 -4.15 1.25
C ILE A 181 -14.43 -4.01 0.78
N PRO A 182 -15.06 -2.86 0.97
CA PRO A 182 -16.44 -2.65 0.55
C PRO A 182 -16.62 -2.69 -0.97
N LEU A 183 -17.80 -3.08 -1.46
CA LEU A 183 -18.11 -3.15 -2.90
C LEU A 183 -17.91 -1.81 -3.61
N ASP A 184 -18.22 -0.73 -2.95
CA ASP A 184 -18.07 0.64 -3.43
C ASP A 184 -16.79 1.33 -2.95
N CYS A 185 -15.77 0.54 -2.54
CA CYS A 185 -14.50 1.05 -2.04
C CYS A 185 -13.93 2.14 -2.94
N THR A 186 -13.52 3.25 -2.32
CA THR A 186 -12.99 4.43 -3.00
C THR A 186 -11.48 4.39 -3.20
N ASP A 187 -10.74 3.55 -2.45
CA ASP A 187 -9.31 3.33 -2.71
C ASP A 187 -9.12 2.28 -3.79
N GLY A 188 -8.57 2.67 -4.91
CA GLY A 188 -8.40 1.85 -6.11
C GLY A 188 -7.25 0.84 -6.03
N VAL A 189 -7.08 0.16 -4.91
CA VAL A 189 -6.27 -1.06 -4.83
C VAL A 189 -6.90 -2.17 -5.67
N ALA A 190 -6.12 -3.13 -6.13
CA ALA A 190 -6.61 -4.16 -7.05
C ALA A 190 -7.87 -4.87 -6.53
N GLU A 191 -7.88 -5.28 -5.27
CA GLU A 191 -9.01 -5.98 -4.64
C GLU A 191 -10.28 -5.12 -4.50
N ALA A 192 -10.20 -3.78 -4.58
CA ALA A 192 -11.39 -2.92 -4.59
C ALA A 192 -12.29 -3.15 -5.82
N TYR A 193 -11.75 -3.81 -6.83
CA TYR A 193 -12.48 -4.13 -8.06
C TYR A 193 -13.02 -5.56 -8.10
N TYR A 194 -13.10 -6.25 -6.96
CA TYR A 194 -13.54 -7.65 -6.89
C TYR A 194 -14.93 -7.89 -7.54
N GLY A 195 -15.88 -6.97 -7.38
CA GLY A 195 -17.21 -7.03 -8.00
C GLY A 195 -17.38 -6.14 -9.24
N ARG A 196 -16.31 -5.46 -9.68
CA ARG A 196 -16.32 -4.50 -10.79
C ARG A 196 -15.15 -4.76 -11.76
N PRO A 197 -15.07 -5.99 -12.33
CA PRO A 197 -13.92 -6.43 -13.12
C PRO A 197 -13.64 -5.56 -14.36
N GLU A 198 -14.67 -4.97 -14.97
CA GLU A 198 -14.58 -4.07 -16.12
C GLU A 198 -13.68 -2.86 -15.84
N ARG A 199 -13.56 -2.42 -14.57
CA ARG A 199 -12.66 -1.34 -14.17
C ARG A 199 -11.20 -1.68 -14.41
N MET A 200 -10.83 -2.96 -14.32
CA MET A 200 -9.46 -3.41 -14.56
C MET A 200 -9.06 -3.41 -16.05
N LEU A 201 -10.01 -3.22 -16.97
CA LEU A 201 -9.74 -2.99 -18.38
C LEU A 201 -9.29 -1.55 -18.67
N ASP A 202 -9.59 -0.60 -17.77
CA ASP A 202 -9.16 0.80 -17.88
C ASP A 202 -7.65 0.91 -17.60
N PRO A 203 -6.84 1.37 -18.56
CA PRO A 203 -5.39 1.54 -18.35
C PRO A 203 -5.06 2.57 -17.26
N ALA A 204 -5.92 3.59 -17.02
CA ALA A 204 -5.70 4.57 -15.97
C ALA A 204 -5.87 3.97 -14.58
N VAL A 205 -6.81 3.04 -14.40
CA VAL A 205 -7.00 2.29 -13.16
C VAL A 205 -5.78 1.41 -12.87
N ARG A 206 -5.25 0.72 -13.90
CA ARG A 206 -4.03 -0.09 -13.74
C ARG A 206 -2.81 0.77 -13.45
N ALA A 207 -2.66 1.91 -14.11
CA ALA A 207 -1.53 2.83 -13.91
C ALA A 207 -1.47 3.40 -12.48
N ALA A 208 -2.59 3.47 -11.77
CA ALA A 208 -2.65 3.90 -10.37
C ALA A 208 -2.16 2.83 -9.37
N GLN A 209 -1.84 1.63 -9.84
CA GLN A 209 -1.34 0.50 -9.05
C GLN A 209 0.09 0.17 -9.50
N SER A 210 1.08 0.34 -8.61
CA SER A 210 2.51 0.23 -8.96
C SER A 210 2.89 -1.11 -9.60
N VAL A 211 2.25 -2.20 -9.18
CA VAL A 211 2.50 -3.57 -9.67
C VAL A 211 2.43 -3.70 -11.19
N TRP A 212 1.47 -3.04 -11.84
CA TRP A 212 1.34 -3.09 -13.30
C TRP A 212 2.53 -2.48 -14.06
N GLY A 213 3.35 -1.70 -13.35
CA GLY A 213 4.60 -1.18 -13.89
C GLY A 213 5.72 -2.23 -14.02
N PHE A 214 5.56 -3.36 -13.34
CA PHE A 214 6.51 -4.48 -13.35
C PHE A 214 6.00 -5.69 -14.14
N VAL A 215 4.74 -5.67 -14.59
CA VAL A 215 4.16 -6.73 -15.44
C VAL A 215 4.49 -6.44 -16.91
N GLU A 216 4.99 -7.44 -17.61
CA GLU A 216 5.37 -7.33 -19.00
C GLU A 216 4.17 -6.93 -19.89
N PRO A 217 4.36 -6.04 -20.88
CA PRO A 217 3.28 -5.55 -21.75
C PRO A 217 2.48 -6.66 -22.42
N ALA A 218 3.14 -7.74 -22.84
CA ALA A 218 2.46 -8.89 -23.44
C ALA A 218 1.54 -9.62 -22.45
N ALA A 219 1.89 -9.68 -21.17
CA ALA A 219 1.03 -10.26 -20.13
C ALA A 219 -0.18 -9.37 -19.85
N ILE A 220 0.01 -8.04 -19.86
CA ILE A 220 -1.10 -7.07 -19.71
C ILE A 220 -2.08 -7.21 -20.89
N SER A 221 -1.57 -7.38 -22.14
CA SER A 221 -2.43 -7.59 -23.30
C SER A 221 -3.25 -8.87 -23.17
N ARG A 222 -2.61 -10.01 -22.84
CA ARG A 222 -3.32 -11.28 -22.61
C ARG A 222 -4.39 -11.16 -21.53
N PHE A 223 -4.07 -10.47 -20.42
CA PHE A 223 -5.00 -10.22 -19.34
C PHE A 223 -6.23 -9.44 -19.83
N THR A 224 -6.03 -8.31 -20.51
CA THR A 224 -7.13 -7.45 -20.96
C THR A 224 -7.98 -8.10 -22.03
N GLU A 225 -7.38 -8.84 -22.97
CA GLU A 225 -8.10 -9.59 -24.02
C GLU A 225 -8.94 -10.70 -23.40
N ARG A 226 -8.38 -11.53 -22.52
CA ARG A 226 -9.09 -12.62 -21.86
C ARG A 226 -10.24 -12.09 -20.99
N LEU A 227 -9.98 -11.11 -20.13
CA LEU A 227 -11.00 -10.52 -19.26
C LEU A 227 -12.11 -9.87 -20.09
N GLY A 228 -11.76 -9.13 -21.14
CA GLY A 228 -12.73 -8.51 -22.04
C GLY A 228 -13.63 -9.52 -22.75
N ALA A 229 -13.05 -10.61 -23.27
CA ALA A 229 -13.80 -11.70 -23.90
C ALA A 229 -14.73 -12.41 -22.91
N ASP A 230 -14.27 -12.69 -21.70
CA ASP A 230 -15.07 -13.37 -20.68
C ASP A 230 -16.20 -12.48 -20.13
N LEU A 231 -15.99 -11.18 -20.03
CA LEU A 231 -17.05 -10.21 -19.69
C LEU A 231 -18.09 -10.14 -20.82
N ALA A 232 -17.65 -10.03 -22.08
CA ALA A 232 -18.56 -9.94 -23.22
C ALA A 232 -19.43 -11.20 -23.42
N SER A 233 -18.86 -12.38 -23.15
CA SER A 233 -19.56 -13.67 -23.25
C SER A 233 -20.38 -14.03 -21.99
N GLY A 234 -20.26 -13.27 -20.91
CA GLY A 234 -20.82 -13.59 -19.60
C GLY A 234 -20.10 -14.73 -18.88
N ALA A 235 -18.93 -15.19 -19.36
CA ALA A 235 -18.17 -16.26 -18.72
C ALA A 235 -17.67 -15.86 -17.34
N TRP A 236 -17.22 -14.61 -17.17
CA TRP A 236 -16.85 -14.08 -15.87
C TRP A 236 -18.02 -14.10 -14.88
N ASP A 237 -19.20 -13.62 -15.32
CA ASP A 237 -20.40 -13.55 -14.47
C ASP A 237 -20.94 -14.93 -14.08
N ARG A 238 -20.85 -15.91 -14.95
CA ARG A 238 -21.21 -17.31 -14.59
C ARG A 238 -20.37 -17.85 -13.47
N ARG A 239 -19.15 -17.40 -13.33
CA ARG A 239 -18.15 -17.91 -12.36
C ARG A 239 -18.06 -17.05 -11.12
N PHE A 240 -18.00 -15.74 -11.28
CA PHE A 240 -17.72 -14.76 -10.25
C PHE A 240 -18.87 -13.75 -10.05
N GLY A 241 -20.00 -13.89 -10.72
CA GLY A 241 -21.10 -12.93 -10.69
C GLY A 241 -21.68 -12.66 -9.31
N HIS A 242 -21.55 -13.62 -8.37
CA HIS A 242 -21.95 -13.42 -6.98
C HIS A 242 -21.17 -12.26 -6.31
N LEU A 243 -19.94 -11.97 -6.77
CA LEU A 243 -19.13 -10.88 -6.25
C LEU A 243 -19.70 -9.49 -6.57
N ARG A 244 -20.53 -9.35 -7.62
CA ARG A 244 -21.13 -8.06 -8.00
C ARG A 244 -22.08 -7.50 -6.96
N THR A 245 -22.63 -8.34 -6.11
CA THR A 245 -23.58 -7.96 -5.05
C THR A 245 -23.07 -8.26 -3.65
N GLN A 246 -21.87 -8.84 -3.54
CA GLN A 246 -21.25 -9.11 -2.26
C GLN A 246 -20.85 -7.78 -1.59
N PRO A 247 -21.35 -7.47 -0.39
CA PRO A 247 -21.18 -6.14 0.21
C PRO A 247 -19.73 -5.82 0.59
N GLU A 248 -18.95 -6.83 0.95
CA GLU A 248 -17.54 -6.71 1.29
C GLU A 248 -16.72 -7.92 0.84
N PHE A 249 -15.46 -7.71 0.53
CA PHE A 249 -14.52 -8.75 0.14
C PHE A 249 -13.39 -8.88 1.18
N ARG A 250 -13.14 -10.12 1.62
CA ARG A 250 -12.04 -10.47 2.54
C ARG A 250 -10.97 -11.23 1.79
N GLY A 251 -10.14 -10.48 1.08
CA GLY A 251 -9.04 -10.98 0.27
C GLY A 251 -7.72 -11.07 1.04
N ALA A 252 -6.68 -10.52 0.44
CA ALA A 252 -5.32 -10.52 0.98
C ALA A 252 -5.00 -9.30 1.87
N MET A 253 -5.82 -8.24 1.87
CA MET A 253 -5.52 -7.03 2.65
C MET A 253 -5.54 -7.30 4.15
N ARG A 254 -4.48 -6.88 4.83
CA ARG A 254 -4.26 -7.08 6.28
C ARG A 254 -3.83 -5.79 6.97
N LEU A 255 -4.26 -5.67 8.20
CA LEU A 255 -3.73 -4.72 9.16
C LEU A 255 -2.89 -5.49 10.18
N VAL A 256 -1.60 -5.21 10.20
CA VAL A 256 -0.65 -5.77 11.18
C VAL A 256 -0.40 -4.71 12.23
N ILE A 257 -0.72 -5.01 13.48
CA ILE A 257 -0.62 -4.09 14.61
C ILE A 257 0.37 -4.68 15.60
N ALA A 258 1.52 -4.03 15.72
CA ALA A 258 2.55 -4.41 16.67
C ALA A 258 2.50 -3.44 17.86
N ASP A 259 2.02 -3.94 18.98
CA ASP A 259 2.13 -3.26 20.26
C ASP A 259 3.58 -3.32 20.80
N ARG A 260 3.89 -2.56 21.84
CA ARG A 260 5.26 -2.53 22.42
C ARG A 260 5.55 -3.79 23.19
#